data_37206bc2160b56a26cf315bcf39f4bb2
#
_entry.id   37206bc2160b56a26cf315bcf39f4bb2
#
_cell.length_a   1.000
_cell.length_b   1.000
_cell.length_c   1.000
_cell.angle_alpha   90.00
_cell.angle_beta   90.00
_cell.angle_gamma   90.00
#
_symmetry.space_group_name_H-M   'P 1'
#
loop_
_entity.id
_entity.type
_entity.pdbx_description
1 polymer ?
#
loop_
_entity_poly.entity_id
_entity_poly.type
_entity_poly.pdbx_seq_one_letter_code
_entity_poly.pdbx_strand_id
1 'polypeptide(L)'
;MNEFANMLIEKAEKAGLPLEQEQAERFSRYYELLVDWNTRMNLTAITDPGGVIVRHFIDSLLLTRMVEIPENAQLADIGTGAGFPSVPVGIVRPDVKLLLVDSLNKRITFLKQLTAELGVRAECIHSRAEELGKKPEYRESCEVVTARAVAHLRELAEYCLPFVRPGGVFAAMKGPDLQQELEEAKKAIQ
;
A
#
# COMPACT_ATOMS: atom_id res chain seq x y z
N MET A 1 -23.46 8.48 13.43
CA MET A 1 -22.75 7.38 12.73
C MET A 1 -22.29 7.94 11.39
N ASN A 2 -21.04 7.72 11.02
CA ASN A 2 -20.50 8.29 9.80
C ASN A 2 -21.00 7.46 8.60
N GLU A 3 -21.69 8.12 7.64
CA GLU A 3 -22.27 7.49 6.45
C GLU A 3 -21.21 6.74 5.61
N PHE A 4 -20.01 7.32 5.50
CA PHE A 4 -18.89 6.68 4.80
C PHE A 4 -18.47 5.36 5.47
N ALA A 5 -18.34 5.34 6.80
CA ALA A 5 -17.96 4.12 7.53
C ALA A 5 -18.98 3.01 7.35
N ASN A 6 -20.28 3.32 7.39
CA ASN A 6 -21.34 2.34 7.16
C ASN A 6 -21.31 1.77 5.73
N MET A 7 -21.13 2.62 4.73
CA MET A 7 -21.00 2.21 3.33
C MET A 7 -19.76 1.32 3.13
N LEU A 8 -18.65 1.65 3.79
CA LEU A 8 -17.44 0.83 3.72
C LEU A 8 -17.66 -0.55 4.34
N ILE A 9 -18.24 -0.63 5.55
CA ILE A 9 -18.53 -1.91 6.23
C ILE A 9 -19.38 -2.80 5.32
N GLU A 10 -20.49 -2.27 4.78
CA GLU A 10 -21.38 -3.03 3.90
C GLU A 10 -20.67 -3.58 2.68
N LYS A 11 -19.85 -2.75 2.01
CA LYS A 11 -19.13 -3.17 0.80
C LYS A 11 -17.98 -4.14 1.11
N ALA A 12 -17.28 -3.94 2.23
CA ALA A 12 -16.21 -4.81 2.67
C ALA A 12 -16.74 -6.19 3.06
N GLU A 13 -17.88 -6.26 3.76
CA GLU A 13 -18.55 -7.52 4.09
C GLU A 13 -18.95 -8.30 2.83
N LYS A 14 -19.54 -7.63 1.82
CA LYS A 14 -19.86 -8.25 0.51
C LYS A 14 -18.61 -8.76 -0.22
N ALA A 15 -17.46 -8.16 0.00
CA ALA A 15 -16.18 -8.61 -0.52
C ALA A 15 -15.53 -9.72 0.34
N GLY A 16 -16.16 -10.12 1.43
CA GLY A 16 -15.64 -11.08 2.40
C GLY A 16 -14.47 -10.55 3.23
N LEU A 17 -14.40 -9.24 3.43
CA LEU A 17 -13.39 -8.52 4.20
C LEU A 17 -14.07 -7.76 5.36
N PRO A 18 -14.60 -8.47 6.38
CA PRO A 18 -15.33 -7.82 7.47
C PRO A 18 -14.42 -6.84 8.21
N LEU A 19 -14.96 -5.68 8.56
CA LEU A 19 -14.27 -4.62 9.27
C LEU A 19 -14.99 -4.33 10.59
N GLU A 20 -14.20 -4.11 11.63
CA GLU A 20 -14.68 -3.58 12.90
C GLU A 20 -15.04 -2.09 12.74
N GLN A 21 -15.97 -1.61 13.60
CA GLN A 21 -16.42 -0.22 13.57
C GLN A 21 -15.25 0.78 13.69
N GLU A 22 -14.32 0.52 14.62
CA GLU A 22 -13.14 1.36 14.82
C GLU A 22 -12.26 1.43 13.57
N GLN A 23 -12.07 0.30 12.88
CA GLN A 23 -11.33 0.26 11.62
C GLN A 23 -12.01 1.11 10.55
N ALA A 24 -13.34 1.00 10.41
CA ALA A 24 -14.11 1.76 9.44
C ALA A 24 -14.06 3.28 9.72
N GLU A 25 -14.02 3.69 10.99
CA GLU A 25 -13.84 5.09 11.39
C GLU A 25 -12.44 5.60 11.01
N ARG A 26 -11.40 4.79 11.19
CA ARG A 26 -10.03 5.11 10.73
C ARG A 26 -9.97 5.25 9.21
N PHE A 27 -10.65 4.40 8.45
CA PHE A 27 -10.79 4.55 7.00
C PHE A 27 -11.55 5.82 6.60
N SER A 28 -12.58 6.20 7.34
CA SER A 28 -13.28 7.45 7.12
C SER A 28 -12.35 8.64 7.31
N ARG A 29 -11.54 8.63 8.36
CA ARG A 29 -10.52 9.67 8.58
C ARG A 29 -9.48 9.69 7.47
N TYR A 30 -9.06 8.52 6.98
CA TYR A 30 -8.18 8.42 5.81
C TYR A 30 -8.78 9.11 4.59
N TYR A 31 -10.05 8.83 4.30
CA TYR A 31 -10.76 9.44 3.17
C TYR A 31 -10.80 10.96 3.27
N GLU A 32 -11.11 11.51 4.44
CA GLU A 32 -11.14 12.97 4.68
C GLU A 32 -9.76 13.59 4.38
N LEU A 33 -8.70 13.01 4.92
CA LEU A 33 -7.34 13.48 4.69
C LEU A 33 -6.93 13.36 3.21
N LEU A 34 -7.28 12.24 2.57
CA LEU A 34 -6.99 12.01 1.15
C LEU A 34 -7.62 13.09 0.28
N VAL A 35 -8.90 13.42 0.50
CA VAL A 35 -9.63 14.42 -0.28
C VAL A 35 -9.07 15.82 0.00
N ASP A 36 -8.81 16.17 1.27
CA ASP A 36 -8.23 17.48 1.62
C ASP A 36 -6.86 17.66 0.95
N TRP A 37 -5.95 16.71 1.10
CA TRP A 37 -4.63 16.79 0.49
C TRP A 37 -4.67 16.76 -1.04
N ASN A 38 -5.64 16.04 -1.62
CA ASN A 38 -5.79 15.97 -3.08
C ASN A 38 -6.11 17.33 -3.72
N THR A 39 -6.65 18.30 -2.96
CA THR A 39 -6.84 19.69 -3.42
C THR A 39 -5.52 20.43 -3.67
N ARG A 40 -4.42 19.99 -3.03
CA ARG A 40 -3.11 20.65 -3.04
C ARG A 40 -2.08 19.87 -3.85
N MET A 41 -2.32 18.59 -4.07
CA MET A 41 -1.45 17.72 -4.85
C MET A 41 -2.27 16.54 -5.40
N ASN A 42 -1.95 16.12 -6.60
CA ASN A 42 -2.63 15.01 -7.26
C ASN A 42 -2.20 13.66 -6.64
N LEU A 43 -2.89 13.26 -5.56
CA LEU A 43 -2.69 11.96 -4.92
C LEU A 43 -3.42 10.85 -5.67
N THR A 44 -4.64 11.13 -6.11
CA THR A 44 -5.52 10.21 -6.85
C THR A 44 -6.48 10.96 -7.76
N ALA A 45 -6.87 10.32 -8.86
CA ALA A 45 -7.96 10.80 -9.72
C ALA A 45 -9.35 10.41 -9.18
N ILE A 46 -9.43 9.48 -8.22
CA ILE A 46 -10.67 8.97 -7.65
C ILE A 46 -10.91 9.63 -6.30
N THR A 47 -11.92 10.49 -6.21
CA THR A 47 -12.25 11.25 -4.99
C THR A 47 -13.66 11.03 -4.50
N ASP A 48 -14.52 10.39 -5.30
CA ASP A 48 -15.87 10.03 -4.85
C ASP A 48 -15.83 8.92 -3.79
N PRO A 49 -16.72 8.96 -2.78
CA PRO A 49 -16.69 8.00 -1.67
C PRO A 49 -16.76 6.54 -2.13
N GLY A 50 -17.67 6.25 -3.07
CA GLY A 50 -17.88 4.89 -3.55
C GLY A 50 -16.69 4.34 -4.32
N GLY A 51 -16.06 5.18 -5.16
CA GLY A 51 -14.86 4.84 -5.90
C GLY A 51 -13.64 4.61 -4.99
N VAL A 52 -13.43 5.47 -3.99
CA VAL A 52 -12.34 5.31 -3.01
C VAL A 52 -12.51 4.02 -2.21
N ILE A 53 -13.72 3.73 -1.75
CA ILE A 53 -14.00 2.49 -1.01
C ILE A 53 -13.64 1.27 -1.85
N VAL A 54 -14.11 1.19 -3.09
CA VAL A 54 -13.95 -0.03 -3.90
C VAL A 54 -12.55 -0.12 -4.50
N ARG A 55 -12.10 0.93 -5.18
CA ARG A 55 -10.87 0.90 -5.99
C ARG A 55 -9.59 1.19 -5.20
N HIS A 56 -9.73 1.70 -3.98
CA HIS A 56 -8.57 1.94 -3.12
C HIS A 56 -8.62 1.08 -1.87
N PHE A 57 -9.64 1.18 -1.03
CA PHE A 57 -9.64 0.49 0.25
C PHE A 57 -9.86 -1.02 0.11
N ILE A 58 -10.95 -1.46 -0.52
CA ILE A 58 -11.23 -2.89 -0.70
C ILE A 58 -10.15 -3.55 -1.56
N ASP A 59 -9.77 -2.94 -2.68
CA ASP A 59 -8.70 -3.41 -3.54
C ASP A 59 -7.39 -3.61 -2.76
N SER A 60 -7.03 -2.66 -1.90
CA SER A 60 -5.85 -2.78 -1.04
C SER A 60 -5.95 -3.92 -0.02
N LEU A 61 -7.13 -4.09 0.58
CA LEU A 61 -7.38 -5.14 1.58
C LEU A 61 -7.37 -6.55 0.98
N LEU A 62 -7.62 -6.72 -0.33
CA LEU A 62 -7.49 -8.00 -1.00
C LEU A 62 -6.06 -8.55 -0.90
N LEU A 63 -5.05 -7.72 -0.75
CA LEU A 63 -3.67 -8.15 -0.51
C LEU A 63 -3.57 -9.11 0.69
N THR A 64 -4.32 -8.86 1.77
CA THR A 64 -4.31 -9.70 2.98
C THR A 64 -4.88 -11.11 2.76
N ARG A 65 -5.62 -11.32 1.66
CA ARG A 65 -6.17 -12.62 1.27
C ARG A 65 -5.33 -13.34 0.23
N MET A 66 -4.60 -12.58 -0.57
CA MET A 66 -3.81 -13.11 -1.68
C MET A 66 -2.39 -13.47 -1.26
N VAL A 67 -1.89 -12.83 -0.19
CA VAL A 67 -0.54 -13.03 0.32
C VAL A 67 -0.60 -13.32 1.81
N GLU A 68 0.12 -14.36 2.24
CA GLU A 68 0.32 -14.61 3.66
C GLU A 68 1.25 -13.54 4.24
N ILE A 69 0.72 -12.74 5.15
CA ILE A 69 1.46 -11.71 5.87
C ILE A 69 1.72 -12.22 7.29
N PRO A 70 2.96 -12.63 7.63
CA PRO A 70 3.29 -13.15 8.96
C PRO A 70 2.94 -12.15 10.08
N GLU A 71 2.82 -12.66 11.30
CA GLU A 71 2.67 -11.81 12.47
C GLU A 71 3.92 -10.93 12.66
N ASN A 72 3.67 -9.65 13.00
CA ASN A 72 4.72 -8.64 13.18
C ASN A 72 5.61 -8.42 11.95
N ALA A 73 5.15 -8.80 10.76
CA ALA A 73 5.91 -8.65 9.52
C ALA A 73 6.30 -7.20 9.25
N GLN A 74 7.42 -7.01 8.58
CA GLN A 74 7.77 -5.76 7.92
C GLN A 74 7.27 -5.82 6.47
N LEU A 75 6.37 -4.90 6.11
CA LEU A 75 5.80 -4.76 4.78
C LEU A 75 6.31 -3.48 4.15
N ALA A 76 7.07 -3.60 3.05
CA ALA A 76 7.50 -2.43 2.28
C ALA A 76 6.53 -2.15 1.13
N ASP A 77 6.25 -0.87 0.91
CA ASP A 77 5.46 -0.37 -0.21
C ASP A 77 6.31 0.61 -1.04
N ILE A 78 6.66 0.19 -2.23
CA ILE A 78 7.59 0.91 -3.10
C ILE A 78 6.83 1.75 -4.12
N GLY A 79 7.04 3.06 -4.06
CA GLY A 79 6.22 4.01 -4.82
C GLY A 79 4.80 4.13 -4.25
N THR A 80 4.70 4.16 -2.95
CA THR A 80 3.45 4.03 -2.17
C THR A 80 2.39 5.09 -2.50
N GLY A 81 2.78 6.24 -3.06
CA GLY A 81 1.87 7.29 -3.49
C GLY A 81 1.03 7.87 -2.34
N ALA A 82 -0.26 7.61 -2.39
CA ALA A 82 -1.20 8.00 -1.35
C ALA A 82 -1.32 6.97 -0.20
N GLY A 83 -0.41 5.96 -0.13
CA GLY A 83 -0.39 4.95 0.92
C GLY A 83 -1.10 3.63 0.56
N PHE A 84 -1.36 3.40 -0.73
CA PHE A 84 -2.03 2.20 -1.21
C PHE A 84 -1.05 1.21 -1.85
N PRO A 85 -1.10 -0.07 -1.46
CA PRO A 85 -2.12 -0.73 -0.63
C PRO A 85 -1.81 -0.75 0.86
N SER A 86 -0.64 -0.32 1.31
CA SER A 86 -0.08 -0.71 2.61
C SER A 86 -0.76 -0.04 3.81
N VAL A 87 -1.15 1.24 3.73
CA VAL A 87 -1.81 1.91 4.86
C VAL A 87 -3.17 1.26 5.19
N PRO A 88 -4.05 0.92 4.23
CA PRO A 88 -5.22 0.07 4.49
C PRO A 88 -4.90 -1.24 5.20
N VAL A 89 -3.84 -1.94 4.78
CA VAL A 89 -3.37 -3.16 5.48
C VAL A 89 -2.97 -2.86 6.92
N GLY A 90 -2.21 -1.80 7.17
CA GLY A 90 -1.81 -1.39 8.52
C GLY A 90 -2.97 -1.01 9.44
N ILE A 91 -4.12 -0.59 8.89
CA ILE A 91 -5.35 -0.34 9.69
C ILE A 91 -5.92 -1.65 10.22
N VAL A 92 -5.99 -2.70 9.40
CA VAL A 92 -6.57 -4.01 9.77
C VAL A 92 -5.56 -4.96 10.40
N ARG A 93 -4.26 -4.72 10.23
CA ARG A 93 -3.14 -5.49 10.78
C ARG A 93 -2.20 -4.57 11.57
N PRO A 94 -2.61 -4.14 12.79
CA PRO A 94 -1.82 -3.21 13.61
C PRO A 94 -0.48 -3.79 14.10
N ASP A 95 -0.30 -5.10 14.01
CA ASP A 95 0.95 -5.80 14.27
C ASP A 95 2.02 -5.55 13.20
N VAL A 96 1.62 -5.31 11.94
CA VAL A 96 2.52 -5.11 10.81
C VAL A 96 3.22 -3.75 10.89
N LYS A 97 4.51 -3.73 10.55
CA LYS A 97 5.31 -2.50 10.43
C LYS A 97 5.43 -2.14 8.95
N LEU A 98 5.03 -0.92 8.60
CA LEU A 98 5.10 -0.45 7.23
C LEU A 98 6.40 0.29 6.96
N LEU A 99 7.03 0.01 5.81
CA LEU A 99 8.09 0.80 5.21
C LEU A 99 7.52 1.45 3.94
N LEU A 100 7.18 2.74 4.02
CA LEU A 100 6.55 3.49 2.92
C LEU A 100 7.60 4.32 2.20
N VAL A 101 7.89 3.97 0.94
CA VAL A 101 8.94 4.62 0.14
C VAL A 101 8.32 5.35 -1.05
N ASP A 102 8.63 6.63 -1.20
CA ASP A 102 8.24 7.41 -2.38
C ASP A 102 9.34 8.42 -2.74
N SER A 103 9.50 8.67 -4.04
CA SER A 103 10.48 9.62 -4.57
C SER A 103 10.02 11.09 -4.49
N LEU A 104 8.77 11.36 -4.11
CA LEU A 104 8.21 12.69 -3.97
C LEU A 104 8.05 13.07 -2.50
N ASN A 105 8.86 14.02 -2.03
CA ASN A 105 8.85 14.46 -0.63
C ASN A 105 7.47 14.96 -0.15
N LYS A 106 6.67 15.58 -1.03
CA LYS A 106 5.31 16.03 -0.69
C LYS A 106 4.40 14.85 -0.30
N ARG A 107 4.53 13.69 -0.97
CA ARG A 107 3.79 12.47 -0.62
C ARG A 107 4.24 11.92 0.73
N ILE A 108 5.52 11.95 1.00
CA ILE A 108 6.07 11.54 2.30
C ILE A 108 5.54 12.43 3.43
N THR A 109 5.40 13.74 3.21
CA THR A 109 4.79 14.64 4.19
C THR A 109 3.33 14.26 4.48
N PHE A 110 2.54 13.99 3.44
CA PHE A 110 1.17 13.47 3.58
C PHE A 110 1.14 12.15 4.37
N LEU A 111 1.97 11.19 3.99
CA LEU A 111 2.01 9.87 4.62
C LEU A 111 2.38 9.93 6.10
N LYS A 112 3.31 10.79 6.49
CA LYS A 112 3.67 11.00 7.90
C LYS A 112 2.49 11.53 8.71
N GLN A 113 1.75 12.51 8.18
CA GLN A 113 0.53 13.00 8.83
C GLN A 113 -0.52 11.89 8.88
N LEU A 114 -0.79 11.23 7.75
CA LEU A 114 -1.79 10.18 7.63
C LEU A 114 -1.55 9.05 8.65
N THR A 115 -0.35 8.49 8.67
CA THR A 115 -0.02 7.35 9.54
C THR A 115 -0.05 7.72 11.01
N ALA A 116 0.37 8.95 11.36
CA ALA A 116 0.26 9.46 12.72
C ALA A 116 -1.20 9.61 13.18
N GLU A 117 -2.05 10.22 12.35
CA GLU A 117 -3.48 10.41 12.68
C GLU A 117 -4.25 9.08 12.74
N LEU A 118 -3.88 8.12 11.89
CA LEU A 118 -4.50 6.79 11.89
C LEU A 118 -3.89 5.82 12.89
N GLY A 119 -2.83 6.18 13.63
CA GLY A 119 -2.14 5.27 14.55
C GLY A 119 -1.54 4.05 13.84
N VAL A 120 -1.09 4.18 12.59
CA VAL A 120 -0.46 3.11 11.82
C VAL A 120 1.05 3.14 12.04
N ARG A 121 1.64 1.98 12.34
CA ARG A 121 3.09 1.85 12.57
C ARG A 121 3.82 1.88 11.23
N ALA A 122 4.39 3.02 10.88
CA ALA A 122 5.05 3.21 9.59
C ALA A 122 6.34 4.04 9.70
N GLU A 123 7.33 3.65 8.92
CA GLU A 123 8.48 4.46 8.56
C GLU A 123 8.27 5.01 7.14
N CYS A 124 8.26 6.33 6.99
CA CYS A 124 8.03 7.01 5.71
C CYS A 124 9.34 7.61 5.21
N ILE A 125 9.85 7.12 4.07
CA ILE A 125 11.17 7.47 3.54
C ILE A 125 11.05 8.15 2.18
N HIS A 126 11.60 9.36 2.08
CA HIS A 126 11.82 10.05 0.82
C HIS A 126 13.10 9.52 0.18
N SER A 127 12.99 8.64 -0.79
CA SER A 127 14.11 8.08 -1.54
C SER A 127 13.64 7.48 -2.86
N ARG A 128 14.60 7.31 -3.79
CA ARG A 128 14.42 6.37 -4.89
C ARG A 128 14.64 4.95 -4.39
N ALA A 129 13.88 4.00 -4.93
CA ALA A 129 13.95 2.60 -4.52
C ALA A 129 15.35 2.00 -4.77
N GLU A 130 15.95 2.31 -5.93
CA GLU A 130 17.25 1.82 -6.34
C GLU A 130 18.40 2.28 -5.42
N GLU A 131 18.23 3.44 -4.79
CA GLU A 131 19.19 3.97 -3.83
C GLU A 131 19.01 3.37 -2.45
N LEU A 132 17.73 3.26 -2.02
CA LEU A 132 17.40 2.73 -0.71
C LEU A 132 17.69 1.23 -0.62
N GLY A 133 17.36 0.45 -1.65
CA GLY A 133 17.59 -1.00 -1.69
C GLY A 133 19.06 -1.42 -1.69
N LYS A 134 20.01 -0.48 -1.87
CA LYS A 134 21.45 -0.72 -1.71
C LYS A 134 21.93 -0.61 -0.27
N LYS A 135 21.15 0.05 0.61
CA LYS A 135 21.54 0.27 1.99
C LYS A 135 21.32 -1.01 2.80
N PRO A 136 22.32 -1.46 3.58
CA PRO A 136 22.26 -2.73 4.32
C PRO A 136 21.06 -2.83 5.26
N GLU A 137 20.61 -1.72 5.84
CA GLU A 137 19.51 -1.69 6.79
C GLU A 137 18.13 -1.96 6.14
N TYR A 138 18.00 -1.78 4.82
CA TYR A 138 16.74 -2.00 4.09
C TYR A 138 16.80 -3.19 3.14
N ARG A 139 18.01 -3.59 2.75
CA ARG A 139 18.20 -4.72 1.85
C ARG A 139 17.80 -6.02 2.51
N GLU A 140 16.98 -6.82 1.81
CA GLU A 140 16.54 -8.15 2.26
C GLU A 140 15.93 -8.13 3.69
N SER A 141 15.22 -7.04 4.03
CA SER A 141 14.70 -6.80 5.38
C SER A 141 13.20 -7.06 5.54
N CYS A 142 12.44 -7.20 4.43
CA CYS A 142 10.99 -7.25 4.48
C CYS A 142 10.43 -8.63 4.14
N GLU A 143 9.47 -9.10 4.93
CA GLU A 143 8.69 -10.31 4.68
C GLU A 143 7.83 -10.19 3.43
N VAL A 144 7.21 -9.04 3.27
CA VAL A 144 6.36 -8.71 2.13
C VAL A 144 6.79 -7.39 1.54
N VAL A 145 6.93 -7.35 0.22
CA VAL A 145 7.15 -6.12 -0.52
C VAL A 145 6.03 -5.97 -1.53
N THR A 146 5.45 -4.79 -1.63
CA THR A 146 4.39 -4.52 -2.59
C THR A 146 4.67 -3.26 -3.40
N ALA A 147 4.06 -3.17 -4.57
CA ALA A 147 3.99 -1.97 -5.38
C ALA A 147 2.71 -1.99 -6.22
N ARG A 148 2.07 -0.82 -6.37
CA ARG A 148 0.85 -0.66 -7.15
C ARG A 148 1.01 0.45 -8.20
N ALA A 149 0.77 0.10 -9.49
CA ALA A 149 0.69 1.05 -10.61
C ALA A 149 1.91 1.99 -10.80
N VAL A 150 3.13 1.52 -10.47
CA VAL A 150 4.34 2.37 -10.49
C VAL A 150 5.09 2.28 -11.83
N ALA A 151 5.26 1.08 -12.39
CA ALA A 151 6.05 0.83 -13.60
C ALA A 151 5.69 -0.52 -14.23
N HIS A 152 6.33 -0.88 -15.37
CA HIS A 152 6.28 -2.24 -15.91
C HIS A 152 6.83 -3.26 -14.90
N LEU A 153 6.31 -4.50 -14.92
CA LEU A 153 6.68 -5.53 -13.95
C LEU A 153 8.18 -5.79 -13.88
N ARG A 154 8.88 -5.72 -15.01
CA ARG A 154 10.34 -5.85 -15.07
C ARG A 154 11.04 -4.81 -14.20
N GLU A 155 10.68 -3.54 -14.36
CA GLU A 155 11.26 -2.44 -13.58
C GLU A 155 10.86 -2.54 -12.10
N LEU A 156 9.61 -2.92 -11.84
CA LEU A 156 9.13 -3.15 -10.48
C LEU A 156 9.91 -4.25 -9.78
N ALA A 157 10.25 -5.34 -10.47
CA ALA A 157 11.07 -6.41 -9.90
C ALA A 157 12.46 -5.87 -9.50
N GLU A 158 13.10 -5.08 -10.36
CA GLU A 158 14.39 -4.46 -10.05
C GLU A 158 14.33 -3.51 -8.84
N TYR A 159 13.21 -2.78 -8.68
CA TYR A 159 13.03 -1.84 -7.55
C TYR A 159 12.65 -2.53 -6.25
N CYS A 160 11.87 -3.60 -6.30
CA CYS A 160 11.24 -4.21 -5.14
C CYS A 160 12.02 -5.41 -4.59
N LEU A 161 12.59 -6.26 -5.44
CA LEU A 161 13.29 -7.48 -5.00
C LEU A 161 14.46 -7.22 -4.03
N PRO A 162 15.23 -6.11 -4.14
CA PRO A 162 16.27 -5.83 -3.16
C PRO A 162 15.79 -5.71 -1.71
N PHE A 163 14.52 -5.41 -1.47
CA PHE A 163 13.94 -5.29 -0.12
C PHE A 163 13.42 -6.63 0.42
N VAL A 164 13.13 -7.59 -0.47
CA VAL A 164 12.54 -8.89 -0.10
C VAL A 164 13.59 -9.73 0.60
N ARG A 165 13.31 -10.16 1.84
CA ARG A 165 14.20 -11.10 2.52
C ARG A 165 14.16 -12.48 1.86
N PRO A 166 15.19 -13.33 2.05
CA PRO A 166 15.11 -14.72 1.63
C PRO A 166 13.87 -15.42 2.19
N GLY A 167 13.08 -16.04 1.32
CA GLY A 167 11.79 -16.65 1.69
C GLY A 167 10.62 -15.67 1.85
N GLY A 168 10.83 -14.37 1.61
CA GLY A 168 9.77 -13.37 1.54
C GLY A 168 9.05 -13.35 0.19
N VAL A 169 8.08 -12.45 0.06
CA VAL A 169 7.22 -12.34 -1.13
C VAL A 169 7.21 -10.92 -1.69
N PHE A 170 7.34 -10.81 -3.02
CA PHE A 170 7.01 -9.59 -3.74
C PHE A 170 5.61 -9.72 -4.37
N ALA A 171 4.69 -8.86 -3.97
CA ALA A 171 3.31 -8.78 -4.45
C ALA A 171 3.11 -7.56 -5.35
N ALA A 172 3.20 -7.72 -6.66
CA ALA A 172 2.93 -6.67 -7.64
C ALA A 172 1.42 -6.56 -7.89
N MET A 173 0.81 -5.43 -7.53
CA MET A 173 -0.59 -5.14 -7.85
C MET A 173 -0.70 -4.52 -9.24
N LYS A 174 -1.13 -5.31 -10.20
CA LYS A 174 -1.19 -4.97 -11.63
C LYS A 174 -2.61 -5.05 -12.19
N GLY A 175 -2.83 -4.39 -13.32
CA GLY A 175 -4.06 -4.49 -14.09
C GLY A 175 -4.19 -5.82 -14.89
N PRO A 176 -5.25 -5.95 -15.72
CA PRO A 176 -5.60 -7.20 -16.40
C PRO A 176 -4.59 -7.70 -17.45
N ASP A 177 -3.73 -6.82 -18.01
CA ASP A 177 -2.80 -7.19 -19.09
C ASP A 177 -1.45 -7.74 -18.58
N LEU A 178 -1.51 -8.61 -17.57
CA LEU A 178 -0.35 -9.11 -16.84
C LEU A 178 0.50 -10.13 -17.63
N GLN A 179 -0.09 -10.88 -18.55
CA GLN A 179 0.61 -12.00 -19.20
C GLN A 179 1.83 -11.58 -20.02
N GLN A 180 1.71 -10.50 -20.79
CA GLN A 180 2.83 -9.97 -21.58
C GLN A 180 3.94 -9.42 -20.67
N GLU A 181 3.56 -8.66 -19.64
CA GLU A 181 4.54 -8.12 -18.68
C GLU A 181 5.28 -9.23 -17.91
N LEU A 182 4.61 -10.36 -17.61
CA LEU A 182 5.23 -11.52 -16.97
C LEU A 182 6.32 -12.16 -17.84
N GLU A 183 6.06 -12.33 -19.13
CA GLU A 183 7.07 -12.90 -20.05
C GLU A 183 8.29 -11.98 -20.17
N GLU A 184 8.08 -10.67 -20.23
CA GLU A 184 9.16 -9.69 -20.29
C GLU A 184 9.97 -9.61 -18.98
N ALA A 185 9.31 -9.82 -17.84
CA ALA A 185 9.91 -9.76 -16.52
C ALA A 185 10.68 -11.03 -16.12
N LYS A 186 10.46 -12.17 -16.79
CA LYS A 186 11.09 -13.47 -16.43
C LYS A 186 12.60 -13.38 -16.21
N LYS A 187 13.31 -12.60 -17.04
CA LYS A 187 14.78 -12.44 -16.94
C LYS A 187 15.21 -11.55 -15.76
N ALA A 188 14.33 -10.69 -15.28
CA ALA A 188 14.63 -9.80 -14.14
C ALA A 188 14.31 -10.47 -12.79
N ILE A 189 13.48 -11.53 -12.82
CA ILE A 189 13.03 -12.27 -11.64
C ILE A 189 13.96 -13.47 -11.35
N GLN A 190 14.69 -13.94 -12.33
CA GLN A 190 15.71 -15.01 -12.21
C GLN A 190 17.06 -14.47 -11.70
#